data_a5b01edb5d11b18442ca49096fe4032c
#
_entry.id   a5b01edb5d11b18442ca49096fe4032c
#
_cell.length_a   1.000
_cell.length_b   1.000
_cell.length_c   1.000
_cell.angle_alpha   90.00
_cell.angle_beta   90.00
_cell.angle_gamma   90.00
#
_symmetry.space_group_name_H-M   'P 1'
#
loop_
_entity.id
_entity.type
_entity.pdbx_description
1 polymer ?
#
loop_
_entity_poly.entity_id
_entity_poly.type
_entity_poly.pdbx_seq_one_letter_code
_entity_poly.pdbx_strand_id
1 'polypeptide(L)'
;MLENLEKRIKRQVHGKLHRFTAVVPLGFEATLVQELRQIGVAAKDDSFETADGKITFEAKLTEAWKAVAHSRIANRVLMDIASFKAENFRELEKKAAEIPWELYLDERTLASSLQTRDERLLDVHVTCKHSRLYHSDAVAERFYNVFKGGSLPLAPAPCHPGPGTQSGVNSGGDFLAASATPSAGTPRNAPQHLYISLLDDRCTISLDLAGEELYKRGHQRFVNDAPLKETIAAAMLFEALEILRLRATHSAQDDTKSFSRITLIDPMAGSGTFSLEAAFVANGLIPGKCRDFALKHQPAFKEATWNYLTRVIQSSEAARDPDPNPVIRILTSDISDKAAEIIRHNVECSPLAKIEPTPIAPQQKDFFSYTPEEISNIGHDTSNGSRNAKVIIVLNPPYGKRLDADAPKLYADISKKLSELAQGIGRPLVVAILAPKGTCSDNLLKNCAAFGLPSTKVIKTSHGGISLNCYIGAIANRNN
;
A
#
# COMPACT_ATOMS: atom_id res chain seq x y z
N MET A 1 16.42 1.19 37.87
CA MET A 1 16.55 1.72 36.48
C MET A 1 15.29 1.48 35.64
N LEU A 2 14.75 0.25 35.57
CA LEU A 2 13.56 -0.12 34.76
C LEU A 2 12.30 0.73 35.09
N GLU A 3 11.97 0.92 36.36
CA GLU A 3 10.79 1.71 36.76
C GLU A 3 10.86 3.17 36.30
N ASN A 4 12.06 3.73 36.20
CA ASN A 4 12.25 5.08 35.67
C ASN A 4 12.05 5.12 34.14
N LEU A 5 12.44 4.08 33.39
CA LEU A 5 12.27 4.00 31.93
C LEU A 5 10.78 3.91 31.56
N GLU A 6 10.00 3.04 32.19
CA GLU A 6 8.55 2.92 31.96
C GLU A 6 7.81 4.25 32.23
N LYS A 7 8.12 4.93 33.31
CA LYS A 7 7.54 6.25 33.62
C LYS A 7 7.89 7.29 32.57
N ARG A 8 9.14 7.26 32.05
CA ARG A 8 9.60 8.16 30.99
C ARG A 8 8.88 7.85 29.67
N ILE A 9 8.76 6.59 29.28
CA ILE A 9 8.01 6.15 28.09
C ILE A 9 6.55 6.60 28.20
N LYS A 10 5.89 6.33 29.34
CA LYS A 10 4.49 6.76 29.55
C LYS A 10 4.31 8.26 29.37
N ARG A 11 5.24 9.07 29.92
CA ARG A 11 5.15 10.54 29.87
C ARG A 11 5.58 11.14 28.53
N GLN A 12 6.68 10.64 27.93
CA GLN A 12 7.32 11.29 26.78
C GLN A 12 6.90 10.68 25.45
N VAL A 13 6.50 9.41 25.40
CA VAL A 13 6.08 8.72 24.18
C VAL A 13 4.56 8.58 24.13
N HIS A 14 3.92 7.96 25.12
CA HIS A 14 2.45 7.81 25.10
C HIS A 14 1.71 9.10 25.44
N GLY A 15 2.27 9.90 26.36
CA GLY A 15 1.61 11.10 26.89
C GLY A 15 1.60 12.30 25.96
N LYS A 16 2.53 12.35 25.01
CA LYS A 16 2.68 13.48 24.06
C LYS A 16 2.01 13.20 22.73
N LEU A 17 1.75 14.26 21.98
CA LEU A 17 1.51 14.20 20.55
C LEU A 17 2.86 14.10 19.84
N HIS A 18 2.90 13.35 18.76
CA HIS A 18 4.04 13.21 17.87
C HIS A 18 3.62 13.56 16.45
N ARG A 19 4.59 14.03 15.67
CA ARG A 19 4.42 14.20 14.24
C ARG A 19 4.67 12.85 13.56
N PHE A 20 3.73 12.44 12.72
CA PHE A 20 3.82 11.22 11.92
C PHE A 20 3.83 11.57 10.44
N THR A 21 4.55 10.77 9.67
CA THR A 21 4.55 10.82 8.21
C THR A 21 4.11 9.47 7.68
N ALA A 22 2.94 9.42 7.03
CA ALA A 22 2.51 8.26 6.26
C ALA A 22 2.97 8.40 4.82
N VAL A 23 3.79 7.48 4.35
CA VAL A 23 4.24 7.40 2.95
C VAL A 23 3.17 6.68 2.15
N VAL A 24 2.81 7.21 0.99
CA VAL A 24 1.72 6.74 0.14
C VAL A 24 2.16 6.65 -1.32
N PRO A 25 1.57 5.78 -2.16
CA PRO A 25 1.80 5.86 -3.59
C PRO A 25 1.42 7.25 -4.12
N LEU A 26 2.30 7.81 -4.95
CA LEU A 26 2.15 9.15 -5.52
C LEU A 26 0.76 9.34 -6.12
N GLY A 27 0.11 10.48 -5.84
CA GLY A 27 -1.21 10.85 -6.31
C GLY A 27 -2.39 10.33 -5.48
N PHE A 28 -2.14 9.38 -4.56
CA PHE A 28 -3.17 8.84 -3.66
C PHE A 28 -3.17 9.46 -2.26
N GLU A 29 -2.58 10.64 -2.10
CA GLU A 29 -2.49 11.34 -0.82
C GLU A 29 -3.88 11.64 -0.25
N ALA A 30 -4.76 12.22 -1.06
CA ALA A 30 -6.14 12.52 -0.63
C ALA A 30 -6.94 11.23 -0.31
N THR A 31 -6.70 10.16 -1.06
CA THR A 31 -7.31 8.84 -0.82
C THR A 31 -6.88 8.27 0.53
N LEU A 32 -5.59 8.38 0.86
CA LEU A 32 -5.08 7.93 2.16
C LEU A 32 -5.67 8.77 3.31
N VAL A 33 -5.82 10.08 3.16
CA VAL A 33 -6.49 10.91 4.19
C VAL A 33 -7.92 10.42 4.45
N GLN A 34 -8.68 10.12 3.39
CA GLN A 34 -10.03 9.58 3.53
C GLN A 34 -10.03 8.22 4.23
N GLU A 35 -9.10 7.32 3.85
CA GLU A 35 -8.95 6.02 4.52
C GLU A 35 -8.61 6.18 6.00
N LEU A 36 -7.64 7.05 6.36
CA LEU A 36 -7.26 7.28 7.75
C LEU A 36 -8.43 7.80 8.60
N ARG A 37 -9.27 8.68 8.04
CA ARG A 37 -10.50 9.14 8.69
C ARG A 37 -11.52 8.01 8.87
N GLN A 38 -11.70 7.15 7.86
CA GLN A 38 -12.60 5.98 7.96
C GLN A 38 -12.10 4.98 9.01
N ILE A 39 -10.81 4.74 9.11
CA ILE A 39 -10.19 3.93 10.17
C ILE A 39 -10.38 4.57 11.56
N GLY A 40 -10.73 5.84 11.63
CA GLY A 40 -10.88 6.58 12.86
C GLY A 40 -9.56 7.01 13.49
N VAL A 41 -8.57 7.33 12.67
CA VAL A 41 -7.32 7.95 13.11
C VAL A 41 -7.60 9.39 13.52
N ALA A 42 -7.50 9.67 14.82
CA ALA A 42 -7.71 10.99 15.38
C ALA A 42 -6.43 11.84 15.30
N ALA A 43 -6.28 12.59 14.20
CA ALA A 43 -5.26 13.61 14.10
C ALA A 43 -5.65 14.86 14.93
N LYS A 44 -4.64 15.59 15.41
CA LYS A 44 -4.87 16.86 16.11
C LYS A 44 -5.59 17.82 15.16
N ASP A 45 -6.69 18.40 15.64
CA ASP A 45 -7.52 19.35 14.89
C ASP A 45 -8.04 18.80 13.53
N ASP A 46 -8.14 17.46 13.39
CA ASP A 46 -8.44 16.75 12.14
C ASP A 46 -7.54 17.18 10.96
N SER A 47 -6.32 17.63 11.24
CA SER A 47 -5.41 18.20 10.28
C SER A 47 -4.46 17.17 9.70
N PHE A 48 -4.47 17.06 8.36
CA PHE A 48 -3.55 16.25 7.56
C PHE A 48 -2.89 17.13 6.50
N GLU A 49 -1.58 17.30 6.61
CA GLU A 49 -0.78 18.02 5.62
C GLU A 49 -0.39 17.06 4.50
N THR A 50 -0.69 17.40 3.26
CA THR A 50 -0.36 16.57 2.08
C THR A 50 0.81 17.14 1.31
N ALA A 51 1.73 16.27 0.90
CA ALA A 51 2.82 16.56 -0.02
C ALA A 51 3.02 15.34 -0.93
N ASP A 52 3.77 15.47 -2.02
CA ASP A 52 4.00 14.41 -2.99
C ASP A 52 4.44 13.10 -2.33
N GLY A 53 3.60 12.09 -2.38
CA GLY A 53 3.83 10.77 -1.80
C GLY A 53 3.84 10.70 -0.27
N LYS A 54 3.37 11.75 0.43
CA LYS A 54 3.41 11.84 1.90
C LYS A 54 2.18 12.53 2.47
N ILE A 55 1.80 12.07 3.65
CA ILE A 55 0.84 12.76 4.51
C ILE A 55 1.47 12.92 5.88
N THR A 56 1.39 14.12 6.44
CA THR A 56 1.89 14.41 7.79
C THR A 56 0.74 14.80 8.70
N PHE A 57 0.75 14.30 9.93
CA PHE A 57 -0.26 14.62 10.94
C PHE A 57 0.34 14.54 12.35
N GLU A 58 -0.26 15.26 13.30
CA GLU A 58 0.06 15.17 14.72
C GLU A 58 -0.99 14.32 15.44
N ALA A 59 -0.55 13.31 16.19
CA ALA A 59 -1.45 12.41 16.92
C ALA A 59 -0.76 11.76 18.13
N LYS A 60 -1.54 10.99 18.91
CA LYS A 60 -0.99 10.05 19.89
C LYS A 60 -0.41 8.83 19.18
N LEU A 61 0.56 8.18 19.81
CA LEU A 61 1.21 6.99 19.26
C LEU A 61 0.19 5.89 18.89
N THR A 62 -0.87 5.71 19.67
CA THR A 62 -1.92 4.73 19.43
C THR A 62 -2.67 4.97 18.11
N GLU A 63 -2.79 6.23 17.68
CA GLU A 63 -3.41 6.57 16.39
C GLU A 63 -2.53 6.14 15.21
N ALA A 64 -1.22 6.31 15.33
CA ALA A 64 -0.29 5.77 14.33
C ALA A 64 -0.30 4.23 14.30
N TRP A 65 -0.49 3.56 15.45
CA TRP A 65 -0.68 2.11 15.50
C TRP A 65 -1.94 1.66 14.76
N LYS A 66 -3.05 2.42 14.84
CA LYS A 66 -4.24 2.15 14.02
C LYS A 66 -3.91 2.26 12.54
N ALA A 67 -3.22 3.33 12.13
CA ALA A 67 -2.81 3.51 10.74
C ALA A 67 -1.96 2.33 10.24
N VAL A 68 -0.95 1.89 11.01
CA VAL A 68 -0.09 0.74 10.67
C VAL A 68 -0.89 -0.56 10.56
N ALA A 69 -1.83 -0.80 11.49
CA ALA A 69 -2.60 -2.05 11.52
C ALA A 69 -3.62 -2.16 10.40
N HIS A 70 -4.30 -1.06 10.06
CA HIS A 70 -5.53 -1.08 9.26
C HIS A 70 -5.41 -0.42 7.90
N SER A 71 -4.43 0.48 7.67
CA SER A 71 -4.29 1.09 6.35
C SER A 71 -3.87 0.07 5.30
N ARG A 72 -4.61 0.05 4.20
CA ARG A 72 -4.31 -0.72 2.99
C ARG A 72 -3.49 0.10 1.99
N ILE A 73 -3.55 1.44 2.11
CA ILE A 73 -3.01 2.38 1.13
C ILE A 73 -1.64 2.91 1.54
N ALA A 74 -1.36 3.08 2.85
CA ALA A 74 -0.06 3.51 3.31
C ALA A 74 1.04 2.49 2.97
N ASN A 75 2.19 2.96 2.50
CA ASN A 75 3.39 2.15 2.32
C ASN A 75 4.22 2.03 3.60
N ARG A 76 4.27 3.11 4.40
CA ARG A 76 5.00 3.21 5.68
C ARG A 76 4.34 4.23 6.58
N VAL A 77 4.55 4.11 7.88
CA VAL A 77 4.19 5.12 8.87
C VAL A 77 5.43 5.39 9.73
N LEU A 78 5.93 6.61 9.64
CA LEU A 78 7.14 7.08 10.32
C LEU A 78 6.75 8.00 11.48
N MET A 79 7.42 7.89 12.62
CA MET A 79 7.28 8.77 13.78
C MET A 79 8.50 9.67 13.88
N ASP A 80 8.34 10.98 13.83
CA ASP A 80 9.42 11.93 14.04
C ASP A 80 9.82 11.94 15.52
N ILE A 81 11.08 11.58 15.79
CA ILE A 81 11.63 11.53 17.15
C ILE A 81 12.46 12.75 17.49
N ALA A 82 13.09 13.36 16.50
CA ALA A 82 13.85 14.61 16.67
C ALA A 82 13.93 15.43 15.39
N SER A 83 13.98 16.75 15.52
CA SER A 83 14.29 17.66 14.41
C SER A 83 15.14 18.82 14.93
N PHE A 84 16.30 19.05 14.29
CA PHE A 84 17.25 20.09 14.67
C PHE A 84 18.08 20.56 13.48
N LYS A 85 18.68 21.75 13.60
CA LYS A 85 19.62 22.26 12.60
C LYS A 85 21.02 21.68 12.83
N ALA A 86 21.71 21.23 11.76
CA ALA A 86 23.09 20.74 11.80
C ALA A 86 23.82 21.12 10.51
N GLU A 87 24.79 22.01 10.62
CA GLU A 87 25.56 22.50 9.49
C GLU A 87 26.89 21.76 9.31
N ASN A 88 27.31 21.00 10.33
CA ASN A 88 28.52 20.19 10.34
C ASN A 88 28.34 18.90 11.16
N PHE A 89 29.26 17.95 10.98
CA PHE A 89 29.20 16.65 11.65
C PHE A 89 29.30 16.75 13.18
N ARG A 90 30.06 17.69 13.72
CA ARG A 90 30.20 17.87 15.18
C ARG A 90 28.85 18.23 15.82
N GLU A 91 28.12 19.15 15.19
CA GLU A 91 26.77 19.51 15.64
C GLU A 91 25.79 18.37 15.50
N LEU A 92 25.86 17.63 14.36
CA LEU A 92 25.02 16.45 14.11
C LEU A 92 25.21 15.40 15.20
N GLU A 93 26.46 14.98 15.45
CA GLU A 93 26.81 13.98 16.45
C GLU A 93 26.40 14.42 17.86
N LYS A 94 26.71 15.66 18.24
CA LYS A 94 26.34 16.20 19.55
C LYS A 94 24.84 16.12 19.78
N LYS A 95 24.03 16.63 18.83
CA LYS A 95 22.58 16.66 18.96
C LYS A 95 21.93 15.26 18.83
N ALA A 96 22.50 14.39 18.01
CA ALA A 96 22.06 13.01 17.92
C ALA A 96 22.35 12.23 19.22
N ALA A 97 23.48 12.50 19.89
CA ALA A 97 23.81 11.88 21.18
C ALA A 97 22.91 12.36 22.35
N GLU A 98 22.31 13.54 22.24
CA GLU A 98 21.37 14.08 23.24
C GLU A 98 19.98 13.43 23.18
N ILE A 99 19.66 12.65 22.12
CA ILE A 99 18.39 11.95 21.96
C ILE A 99 18.33 10.76 22.93
N PRO A 100 17.25 10.63 23.71
CA PRO A 100 17.08 9.48 24.62
C PRO A 100 16.65 8.23 23.85
N TRP A 101 17.59 7.62 23.15
CA TRP A 101 17.37 6.48 22.24
C TRP A 101 16.65 5.29 22.90
N GLU A 102 16.90 5.08 24.20
CA GLU A 102 16.28 4.03 25.00
C GLU A 102 14.74 4.13 25.12
N LEU A 103 14.16 5.27 24.75
CA LEU A 103 12.71 5.44 24.67
C LEU A 103 12.12 4.87 23.39
N TYR A 104 12.93 4.70 22.34
CA TYR A 104 12.52 4.40 20.96
C TYR A 104 13.06 3.07 20.46
N LEU A 105 14.28 2.70 20.87
CA LEU A 105 14.98 1.50 20.47
C LEU A 105 15.35 0.69 21.71
N ASP A 106 15.16 -0.61 21.66
CA ASP A 106 15.55 -1.48 22.75
C ASP A 106 17.07 -1.68 22.80
N GLU A 107 17.59 -2.12 23.95
CA GLU A 107 19.02 -2.33 24.17
C GLU A 107 19.63 -3.31 23.18
N ARG A 108 18.88 -4.36 22.80
CA ARG A 108 19.32 -5.37 21.83
C ARG A 108 19.52 -4.78 20.43
N THR A 109 18.57 -3.96 20.00
CA THR A 109 18.63 -3.23 18.71
C THR A 109 19.83 -2.28 18.69
N LEU A 110 20.00 -1.50 19.76
CA LEU A 110 21.16 -0.60 19.88
C LEU A 110 22.49 -1.35 19.89
N ALA A 111 22.58 -2.46 20.63
CA ALA A 111 23.79 -3.30 20.66
C ALA A 111 24.10 -3.94 19.30
N SER A 112 23.10 -4.29 18.51
CA SER A 112 23.28 -4.87 17.17
C SER A 112 23.96 -3.92 16.18
N SER A 113 23.91 -2.60 16.44
CA SER A 113 24.59 -1.60 15.61
C SER A 113 26.13 -1.77 15.59
N LEU A 114 26.67 -2.55 16.53
CA LEU A 114 28.09 -2.91 16.63
C LEU A 114 28.46 -4.09 15.71
N GLN A 115 27.50 -4.81 15.17
CA GLN A 115 27.70 -6.02 14.38
C GLN A 115 27.90 -5.71 12.90
N THR A 116 28.18 -6.76 12.11
CA THR A 116 28.26 -6.67 10.66
C THR A 116 26.91 -6.26 10.05
N ARG A 117 26.93 -5.74 8.83
CA ARG A 117 25.71 -5.23 8.17
C ARG A 117 24.58 -6.28 8.12
N ASP A 118 24.92 -7.52 7.90
CA ASP A 118 23.94 -8.62 7.76
C ASP A 118 23.32 -9.06 9.10
N GLU A 119 23.96 -8.70 10.22
CA GLU A 119 23.52 -9.07 11.58
C GLU A 119 22.83 -7.89 12.32
N ARG A 120 22.83 -6.70 11.73
CA ARG A 120 22.22 -5.52 12.35
C ARG A 120 20.69 -5.66 12.39
N LEU A 121 20.16 -5.29 13.55
CA LEU A 121 18.71 -5.12 13.75
C LEU A 121 18.26 -3.67 13.50
N LEU A 122 19.17 -2.79 13.08
CA LEU A 122 18.92 -1.38 12.84
C LEU A 122 19.54 -0.94 11.52
N ASP A 123 18.71 -0.46 10.62
CA ASP A 123 19.12 0.14 9.35
C ASP A 123 18.90 1.65 9.38
N VAL A 124 19.92 2.41 8.98
CA VAL A 124 19.88 3.88 8.89
C VAL A 124 19.81 4.28 7.42
N HIS A 125 18.70 4.92 7.05
CA HIS A 125 18.44 5.45 5.71
C HIS A 125 18.59 6.97 5.71
N VAL A 126 19.50 7.52 4.91
CA VAL A 126 19.80 8.94 4.89
C VAL A 126 19.48 9.55 3.53
N THR A 127 18.79 10.69 3.57
CA THR A 127 18.55 11.52 2.39
C THR A 127 19.02 12.94 2.67
N CYS A 128 19.91 13.47 1.82
CA CYS A 128 20.42 14.83 1.92
C CYS A 128 20.00 15.64 0.69
N LYS A 129 19.38 16.82 0.92
CA LYS A 129 19.01 17.78 -0.12
C LYS A 129 19.30 19.20 0.35
N HIS A 130 19.95 19.99 -0.50
CA HIS A 130 20.25 21.40 -0.25
C HIS A 130 20.92 21.66 1.13
N SER A 131 21.78 20.74 1.59
CA SER A 131 22.41 20.78 2.90
C SER A 131 23.93 20.74 2.78
N ARG A 132 24.64 21.37 3.73
CA ARG A 132 26.11 21.33 3.80
C ARG A 132 26.61 19.91 4.04
N LEU A 133 25.87 19.12 4.80
CA LEU A 133 26.07 17.68 4.97
C LEU A 133 25.35 16.94 3.84
N TYR A 134 26.03 16.68 2.72
CA TYR A 134 25.44 16.11 1.51
C TYR A 134 25.81 14.65 1.25
N HIS A 135 26.80 14.11 1.98
CA HIS A 135 27.21 12.70 1.87
C HIS A 135 26.35 11.81 2.77
N SER A 136 25.37 11.12 2.22
CA SER A 136 24.45 10.27 2.97
C SER A 136 25.14 9.17 3.76
N ASP A 137 26.15 8.52 3.17
CA ASP A 137 26.88 7.42 3.83
C ASP A 137 27.69 7.91 5.03
N ALA A 138 28.32 9.06 4.91
CA ALA A 138 29.04 9.68 6.02
C ALA A 138 28.12 10.08 7.17
N VAL A 139 26.91 10.58 6.85
CA VAL A 139 25.89 10.88 7.86
C VAL A 139 25.43 9.60 8.55
N ALA A 140 25.13 8.53 7.80
CA ALA A 140 24.73 7.24 8.37
C ALA A 140 25.80 6.66 9.30
N GLU A 141 27.07 6.72 8.89
CA GLU A 141 28.21 6.29 9.71
C GLU A 141 28.27 7.03 11.06
N ARG A 142 28.02 8.35 11.07
CA ARG A 142 28.01 9.14 12.29
C ARG A 142 26.88 8.70 13.25
N PHE A 143 25.71 8.34 12.74
CA PHE A 143 24.66 7.78 13.59
C PHE A 143 25.05 6.43 14.18
N TYR A 144 25.65 5.54 13.41
CA TYR A 144 26.16 4.28 13.97
C TYR A 144 27.24 4.52 15.04
N ASN A 145 28.10 5.55 14.90
CA ASN A 145 29.08 5.92 15.92
C ASN A 145 28.43 6.46 17.20
N VAL A 146 27.35 7.24 17.08
CA VAL A 146 26.57 7.69 18.25
C VAL A 146 26.02 6.48 19.02
N PHE A 147 25.49 5.47 18.35
CA PHE A 147 24.99 4.24 18.99
C PHE A 147 26.10 3.42 19.65
N LYS A 148 27.33 3.50 19.16
CA LYS A 148 28.52 2.84 19.74
C LYS A 148 29.06 3.51 21.00
N GLY A 149 28.49 4.63 21.44
CA GLY A 149 28.97 5.35 22.61
C GLY A 149 30.22 6.20 22.37
N GLY A 150 30.51 6.61 21.15
CA GLY A 150 31.48 7.67 20.82
C GLY A 150 32.97 7.31 20.97
N SER A 151 33.37 6.04 21.08
CA SER A 151 34.77 5.67 21.29
C SER A 151 35.23 4.56 20.35
N LEU A 152 35.60 4.94 19.12
CA LEU A 152 36.66 4.29 18.32
C LEU A 152 36.80 4.97 16.94
N PRO A 153 37.99 5.36 16.48
CA PRO A 153 38.23 5.81 15.12
C PRO A 153 38.12 4.60 14.18
N LEU A 154 37.11 4.61 13.32
CA LEU A 154 36.97 3.61 12.25
C LEU A 154 37.87 4.01 11.07
N ALA A 155 38.57 3.02 10.53
CA ALA A 155 39.29 3.16 9.27
C ALA A 155 38.33 3.53 8.14
N PRO A 156 38.73 4.35 7.15
CA PRO A 156 37.88 4.77 6.07
C PRO A 156 37.40 3.52 5.28
N ALA A 157 36.08 3.43 5.09
CA ALA A 157 35.48 2.41 4.25
C ALA A 157 35.99 2.55 2.80
N PRO A 158 36.26 1.45 2.09
CA PRO A 158 36.69 1.52 0.69
C PRO A 158 35.55 2.12 -0.14
N CYS A 159 35.88 3.13 -0.93
CA CYS A 159 35.00 3.73 -1.91
C CYS A 159 34.58 2.68 -2.94
N HIS A 160 33.32 2.28 -2.95
CA HIS A 160 32.78 1.51 -4.04
C HIS A 160 32.41 2.46 -5.19
N PRO A 161 32.91 2.20 -6.41
CA PRO A 161 32.48 2.94 -7.57
C PRO A 161 30.99 2.62 -7.84
N GLY A 162 30.23 3.66 -8.22
CA GLY A 162 28.82 3.54 -8.56
C GLY A 162 28.56 2.50 -9.67
N PRO A 163 27.34 2.03 -9.84
CA PRO A 163 27.00 0.97 -10.77
C PRO A 163 27.25 1.42 -12.20
N GLY A 164 28.40 0.98 -12.74
CA GLY A 164 28.69 1.02 -14.17
C GLY A 164 27.78 0.04 -14.90
N THR A 165 27.14 0.54 -15.94
CA THR A 165 26.45 -0.23 -16.96
C THR A 165 27.30 -1.37 -17.46
N GLN A 166 26.88 -2.62 -17.23
CA GLN A 166 27.34 -3.75 -17.98
C GLN A 166 26.16 -4.48 -18.62
N SER A 167 26.07 -4.34 -19.92
CA SER A 167 25.34 -5.19 -20.83
C SER A 167 25.98 -6.59 -20.82
N GLY A 168 25.20 -7.61 -20.50
CA GLY A 168 25.62 -9.01 -20.58
C GLY A 168 24.40 -9.87 -20.89
N VAL A 169 24.29 -10.23 -22.19
CA VAL A 169 23.40 -11.25 -22.71
C VAL A 169 23.81 -12.60 -22.13
N ASN A 170 22.87 -13.35 -21.55
CA ASN A 170 22.94 -14.81 -21.55
C ASN A 170 21.55 -15.46 -21.50
N SER A 171 21.40 -16.35 -22.41
CA SER A 171 20.28 -17.18 -22.77
C SER A 171 20.01 -18.33 -21.77
N GLY A 172 18.73 -18.62 -21.52
CA GLY A 172 18.17 -19.96 -21.33
C GLY A 172 18.47 -20.65 -19.99
N GLY A 173 17.42 -20.91 -19.23
CA GLY A 173 17.47 -21.90 -18.16
C GLY A 173 16.53 -21.56 -16.98
N ASP A 174 15.49 -22.38 -16.85
CA ASP A 174 14.67 -22.68 -15.66
C ASP A 174 14.21 -21.53 -14.75
N PHE A 175 12.99 -21.08 -14.98
CA PHE A 175 12.28 -20.14 -14.13
C PHE A 175 11.56 -20.83 -12.97
N LEU A 176 12.28 -21.08 -11.89
CA LEU A 176 11.76 -21.22 -10.54
C LEU A 176 12.74 -20.57 -9.57
N ALA A 177 12.99 -19.27 -9.73
CA ALA A 177 13.63 -18.49 -8.68
C ALA A 177 12.55 -18.07 -7.68
N ALA A 178 12.20 -19.00 -6.77
CA ALA A 178 11.60 -18.67 -5.51
C ALA A 178 12.52 -17.65 -4.83
N SER A 179 12.04 -16.43 -4.56
CA SER A 179 12.64 -15.59 -3.53
C SER A 179 12.51 -16.40 -2.23
N ALA A 180 13.60 -17.06 -1.84
CA ALA A 180 13.66 -17.91 -0.68
C ALA A 180 13.26 -17.09 0.54
N THR A 181 12.06 -17.35 1.07
CA THR A 181 11.73 -17.01 2.44
C THR A 181 12.68 -17.76 3.34
N PRO A 182 13.28 -17.13 4.36
CA PRO A 182 14.13 -17.83 5.31
C PRO A 182 13.33 -18.97 5.94
N SER A 183 13.93 -20.16 5.98
CA SER A 183 13.44 -21.33 6.71
C SER A 183 12.95 -20.91 8.11
N ALA A 184 11.93 -21.61 8.62
CA ALA A 184 11.34 -21.45 9.95
C ALA A 184 12.36 -21.73 11.07
N GLY A 185 13.32 -20.83 11.22
CA GLY A 185 14.22 -20.71 12.34
C GLY A 185 13.86 -19.46 13.09
N THR A 186 13.75 -19.51 14.40
CA THR A 186 13.51 -18.48 15.41
C THR A 186 13.03 -17.12 14.85
N PRO A 187 11.90 -16.57 15.28
CA PRO A 187 11.39 -15.32 14.75
C PRO A 187 12.47 -14.25 14.88
N ARG A 188 13.10 -13.90 13.74
CA ARG A 188 13.98 -12.73 13.69
C ARG A 188 13.08 -11.54 13.91
N ASN A 189 13.35 -10.75 14.94
CA ASN A 189 12.67 -9.49 15.19
C ASN A 189 12.67 -8.67 13.89
N ALA A 190 11.54 -8.08 13.55
CA ALA A 190 11.47 -7.19 12.39
C ALA A 190 12.55 -6.10 12.52
N PRO A 191 13.37 -5.87 11.47
CA PRO A 191 14.43 -4.87 11.55
C PRO A 191 13.85 -3.50 11.84
N GLN A 192 14.52 -2.72 12.69
CA GLN A 192 14.19 -1.34 12.94
C GLN A 192 14.81 -0.46 11.84
N HIS A 193 14.08 0.53 11.36
CA HIS A 193 14.57 1.47 10.34
C HIS A 193 14.48 2.89 10.86
N LEU A 194 15.58 3.62 10.77
CA LEU A 194 15.64 5.06 11.01
C LEU A 194 15.78 5.78 9.67
N TYR A 195 14.89 6.72 9.43
CA TYR A 195 14.94 7.61 8.28
C TYR A 195 15.43 8.98 8.72
N ILE A 196 16.57 9.39 8.17
CA ILE A 196 17.22 10.66 8.46
C ILE A 196 17.13 11.52 7.21
N SER A 197 16.45 12.65 7.33
CA SER A 197 16.30 13.62 6.26
C SER A 197 17.04 14.90 6.63
N LEU A 198 18.02 15.26 5.82
CA LEU A 198 18.71 16.56 5.88
C LEU A 198 18.17 17.40 4.74
N LEU A 199 17.40 18.43 5.07
CA LEU A 199 16.85 19.38 4.12
C LEU A 199 17.14 20.80 4.61
N ASP A 200 17.82 21.60 3.79
CA ASP A 200 18.22 22.98 4.15
C ASP A 200 18.92 23.07 5.54
N ASP A 201 19.88 22.17 5.75
CA ASP A 201 20.63 21.99 7.01
C ASP A 201 19.77 21.60 8.24
N ARG A 202 18.50 21.25 8.05
CA ARG A 202 17.63 20.70 9.08
C ARG A 202 17.62 19.17 9.02
N CYS A 203 18.10 18.57 10.09
CA CYS A 203 18.07 17.12 10.29
C CYS A 203 16.73 16.73 10.96
N THR A 204 15.94 15.90 10.31
CA THR A 204 14.77 15.25 10.89
C THR A 204 15.02 13.76 10.96
N ILE A 205 14.79 13.17 12.13
CA ILE A 205 14.99 11.75 12.41
C ILE A 205 13.64 11.12 12.66
N SER A 206 13.30 10.12 11.87
CA SER A 206 12.01 9.44 11.96
C SER A 206 12.21 7.93 12.12
N LEU A 207 11.48 7.33 13.05
CA LEU A 207 11.47 5.90 13.33
C LEU A 207 10.33 5.24 12.54
N ASP A 208 10.63 4.15 11.84
CA ASP A 208 9.62 3.36 11.15
C ASP A 208 8.82 2.49 12.14
N LEU A 209 7.50 2.60 12.08
CA LEU A 209 6.60 1.78 12.88
C LEU A 209 6.22 0.48 12.17
N ALA A 210 6.38 0.41 10.85
CA ALA A 210 5.98 -0.72 10.02
C ALA A 210 7.07 -1.80 9.92
N GLY A 211 8.33 -1.40 9.74
CA GLY A 211 9.45 -2.27 9.39
C GLY A 211 9.52 -2.51 7.89
N GLU A 212 9.09 -3.66 7.40
CA GLU A 212 8.92 -3.83 5.96
C GLU A 212 7.80 -2.95 5.41
N GLU A 213 7.85 -2.63 4.12
CA GLU A 213 6.77 -1.85 3.47
C GLU A 213 5.41 -2.55 3.61
N LEU A 214 4.36 -1.77 3.91
CA LEU A 214 3.03 -2.28 4.24
C LEU A 214 2.34 -3.00 3.06
N TYR A 215 2.74 -2.76 1.82
CA TYR A 215 2.23 -3.53 0.68
C TYR A 215 2.57 -5.02 0.80
N LYS A 216 3.66 -5.39 1.47
CA LYS A 216 3.97 -6.78 1.81
C LYS A 216 3.05 -7.22 2.93
N ARG A 217 1.98 -7.94 2.61
CA ARG A 217 0.93 -8.32 3.57
C ARG A 217 1.32 -9.44 4.55
N GLY A 218 2.55 -10.01 4.42
CA GLY A 218 3.10 -10.99 5.35
C GLY A 218 2.74 -12.44 5.06
N HIS A 219 1.99 -12.74 4.03
CA HIS A 219 1.79 -14.10 3.51
C HIS A 219 2.71 -14.34 2.30
N GLN A 220 3.06 -15.60 2.08
CA GLN A 220 3.83 -15.99 0.90
C GLN A 220 3.00 -15.69 -0.35
N ARG A 221 3.63 -15.08 -1.33
CA ARG A 221 2.97 -14.71 -2.56
C ARG A 221 3.86 -15.00 -3.76
N PHE A 222 3.34 -15.74 -4.72
CA PHE A 222 3.94 -15.86 -6.04
C PHE A 222 3.49 -14.69 -6.92
N VAL A 223 4.40 -14.18 -7.68
CA VAL A 223 4.16 -13.02 -8.54
C VAL A 223 4.77 -13.26 -9.91
N ASN A 224 4.13 -12.72 -10.92
CA ASN A 224 4.72 -12.58 -12.24
C ASN A 224 5.74 -11.42 -12.23
N ASP A 225 6.44 -11.22 -13.33
CA ASP A 225 7.33 -10.07 -13.50
C ASP A 225 6.60 -8.76 -13.21
N ALA A 226 7.17 -7.91 -12.33
CA ALA A 226 6.67 -6.60 -11.94
C ALA A 226 5.17 -6.56 -11.53
N PRO A 227 4.76 -7.26 -10.44
CA PRO A 227 3.39 -7.25 -9.95
C PRO A 227 2.98 -5.85 -9.49
N LEU A 228 1.68 -5.53 -9.62
CA LEU A 228 1.13 -4.31 -9.03
C LEU A 228 1.30 -4.35 -7.49
N LYS A 229 1.75 -3.23 -6.89
CA LYS A 229 1.80 -3.13 -5.42
C LYS A 229 0.39 -3.14 -4.84
N GLU A 230 0.19 -3.88 -3.76
CA GLU A 230 -1.09 -4.04 -3.07
C GLU A 230 -1.67 -2.70 -2.61
N THR A 231 -0.81 -1.76 -2.21
CA THR A 231 -1.22 -0.41 -1.79
C THR A 231 -1.81 0.42 -2.94
N ILE A 232 -1.32 0.26 -4.16
CA ILE A 232 -1.90 0.91 -5.35
C ILE A 232 -3.25 0.26 -5.69
N ALA A 233 -3.31 -1.08 -5.69
CA ALA A 233 -4.54 -1.80 -5.96
C ALA A 233 -5.63 -1.43 -4.93
N ALA A 234 -5.29 -1.40 -3.65
CA ALA A 234 -6.20 -1.00 -2.58
C ALA A 234 -6.70 0.44 -2.74
N ALA A 235 -5.81 1.37 -3.11
CA ALA A 235 -6.17 2.77 -3.35
C ALA A 235 -7.15 2.91 -4.53
N MET A 236 -6.92 2.18 -5.62
CA MET A 236 -7.82 2.17 -6.77
C MET A 236 -9.19 1.57 -6.44
N LEU A 237 -9.20 0.47 -5.66
CA LEU A 237 -10.45 -0.14 -5.18
C LEU A 237 -11.22 0.81 -4.26
N PHE A 238 -10.53 1.48 -3.34
CA PHE A 238 -11.13 2.47 -2.46
C PHE A 238 -11.85 3.58 -3.26
N GLU A 239 -11.17 4.16 -4.24
CA GLU A 239 -11.73 5.20 -5.10
C GLU A 239 -12.92 4.71 -5.94
N ALA A 240 -12.85 3.49 -6.47
CA ALA A 240 -13.95 2.90 -7.23
C ALA A 240 -15.20 2.66 -6.36
N LEU A 241 -15.00 2.21 -5.11
CA LEU A 241 -16.06 2.03 -4.13
C LEU A 241 -16.69 3.38 -3.71
N GLU A 242 -15.89 4.42 -3.52
CA GLU A 242 -16.39 5.77 -3.19
C GLU A 242 -17.27 6.36 -4.31
N ILE A 243 -16.92 6.13 -5.58
CA ILE A 243 -17.78 6.55 -6.71
C ILE A 243 -19.15 5.86 -6.62
N LEU A 244 -19.20 4.60 -6.23
CA LEU A 244 -20.48 3.90 -6.04
C LEU A 244 -21.26 4.44 -4.84
N ARG A 245 -20.61 4.82 -3.74
CA ARG A 245 -21.24 5.44 -2.56
C ARG A 245 -21.86 6.78 -2.89
N LEU A 246 -21.10 7.68 -3.52
CA LEU A 246 -21.59 9.01 -3.90
C LEU A 246 -22.79 8.96 -4.85
N ARG A 247 -22.82 8.01 -5.78
CA ARG A 247 -23.97 7.85 -6.69
C ARG A 247 -25.22 7.31 -6.00
N ALA A 248 -25.06 6.49 -4.97
CA ALA A 248 -26.20 6.00 -4.18
C ALA A 248 -26.88 7.12 -3.40
N THR A 249 -26.12 8.05 -2.83
CA THR A 249 -26.69 9.20 -2.09
C THR A 249 -27.45 10.18 -2.96
N HIS A 250 -27.15 10.27 -4.27
CA HIS A 250 -27.86 11.13 -5.21
C HIS A 250 -29.16 10.50 -5.78
N SER A 251 -29.30 9.18 -5.66
CA SER A 251 -30.53 8.48 -6.11
C SER A 251 -31.50 8.14 -4.97
N ALA A 252 -31.26 8.68 -3.78
CA ALA A 252 -31.95 8.32 -2.54
C ALA A 252 -33.39 8.86 -2.45
N GLN A 253 -34.25 8.48 -3.40
CA GLN A 253 -35.68 8.48 -3.12
C GLN A 253 -36.25 7.09 -2.82
N ASP A 254 -35.48 5.99 -3.00
CA ASP A 254 -36.11 4.67 -2.87
C ASP A 254 -35.32 3.51 -2.25
N ASP A 255 -34.00 3.60 -1.91
CA ASP A 255 -33.30 2.40 -1.48
C ASP A 255 -32.16 2.62 -0.47
N THR A 256 -32.50 2.86 0.79
CA THR A 256 -31.53 2.82 1.92
C THR A 256 -31.03 1.39 2.24
N LYS A 257 -31.48 0.37 1.53
CA LYS A 257 -31.12 -1.05 1.73
C LYS A 257 -30.29 -1.67 0.59
N SER A 258 -29.98 -0.91 -0.48
CA SER A 258 -29.39 -1.46 -1.71
C SER A 258 -27.87 -1.36 -1.83
N PHE A 259 -27.15 -1.05 -0.72
CA PHE A 259 -25.67 -0.93 -0.76
C PHE A 259 -24.93 -2.29 -0.78
N SER A 260 -25.66 -3.39 -0.66
CA SER A 260 -25.12 -4.66 -0.18
C SER A 260 -24.42 -5.56 -1.21
N ARG A 261 -24.55 -5.29 -2.52
CA ARG A 261 -23.99 -6.23 -3.51
C ARG A 261 -23.19 -5.53 -4.61
N ILE A 262 -21.91 -5.85 -4.65
CA ILE A 262 -20.98 -5.37 -5.67
C ILE A 262 -20.40 -6.61 -6.38
N THR A 263 -20.35 -6.58 -7.70
CA THR A 263 -19.57 -7.52 -8.48
C THR A 263 -18.29 -6.84 -8.93
N LEU A 264 -17.16 -7.35 -8.46
CA LEU A 264 -15.84 -6.94 -8.95
C LEU A 264 -15.40 -7.92 -10.05
N ILE A 265 -14.95 -7.39 -11.16
CA ILE A 265 -14.38 -8.16 -12.27
C ILE A 265 -12.94 -7.72 -12.46
N ASP A 266 -12.02 -8.68 -12.32
CA ASP A 266 -10.56 -8.53 -12.52
C ASP A 266 -10.16 -9.43 -13.70
N PRO A 267 -10.33 -8.96 -14.96
CA PRO A 267 -10.24 -9.82 -16.14
C PRO A 267 -8.83 -9.88 -16.75
N MET A 268 -7.86 -9.16 -16.18
CA MET A 268 -6.45 -9.20 -16.51
C MET A 268 -5.63 -9.32 -15.22
N ALA A 269 -5.98 -10.36 -14.43
CA ALA A 269 -5.63 -10.45 -13.01
C ALA A 269 -4.12 -10.67 -12.75
N GLY A 270 -3.38 -11.25 -13.68
CA GLY A 270 -1.97 -11.55 -13.50
C GLY A 270 -1.72 -12.41 -12.25
N SER A 271 -1.13 -11.85 -11.21
CA SER A 271 -0.95 -12.52 -9.91
C SER A 271 -2.12 -12.32 -8.93
N GLY A 272 -3.23 -11.71 -9.37
CA GLY A 272 -4.47 -11.55 -8.61
C GLY A 272 -4.46 -10.44 -7.57
N THR A 273 -3.66 -9.38 -7.74
CA THR A 273 -3.52 -8.33 -6.72
C THR A 273 -4.85 -7.66 -6.38
N PHE A 274 -5.63 -7.24 -7.38
CA PHE A 274 -6.95 -6.63 -7.15
C PHE A 274 -7.93 -7.60 -6.50
N SER A 275 -8.00 -8.83 -7.01
CA SER A 275 -8.89 -9.87 -6.49
C SER A 275 -8.60 -10.20 -5.03
N LEU A 276 -7.31 -10.34 -4.66
CA LEU A 276 -6.89 -10.61 -3.28
C LEU A 276 -7.24 -9.45 -2.34
N GLU A 277 -6.91 -8.20 -2.71
CA GLU A 277 -7.24 -7.02 -1.90
C GLU A 277 -8.76 -6.86 -1.74
N ALA A 278 -9.53 -7.07 -2.80
CA ALA A 278 -10.99 -7.04 -2.73
C ALA A 278 -11.56 -8.12 -1.81
N ALA A 279 -11.02 -9.34 -1.87
CA ALA A 279 -11.42 -10.43 -0.98
C ALA A 279 -11.06 -10.15 0.49
N PHE A 280 -9.89 -9.55 0.75
CA PHE A 280 -9.55 -9.11 2.11
C PHE A 280 -10.52 -8.04 2.63
N VAL A 281 -10.93 -7.08 1.79
CA VAL A 281 -11.92 -6.06 2.16
C VAL A 281 -13.28 -6.71 2.44
N ALA A 282 -13.77 -7.55 1.53
CA ALA A 282 -15.08 -8.21 1.63
C ALA A 282 -15.21 -9.08 2.89
N ASN A 283 -14.10 -9.65 3.36
CA ASN A 283 -14.07 -10.52 4.53
C ASN A 283 -13.56 -9.83 5.81
N GLY A 284 -13.45 -8.49 5.82
CA GLY A 284 -13.01 -7.72 6.98
C GLY A 284 -11.62 -8.10 7.50
N LEU A 285 -10.75 -8.63 6.64
CA LEU A 285 -9.41 -9.07 7.04
C LEU A 285 -8.46 -7.90 7.13
N ILE A 286 -7.74 -7.80 8.25
CA ILE A 286 -6.72 -6.77 8.46
C ILE A 286 -5.56 -6.98 7.48
N PRO A 287 -5.06 -5.94 6.77
CA PRO A 287 -4.04 -6.10 5.73
C PRO A 287 -2.72 -6.68 6.25
N GLY A 288 -2.36 -6.42 7.50
CA GLY A 288 -1.12 -6.91 8.11
C GLY A 288 -1.29 -8.13 9.04
N LYS A 289 -2.37 -8.89 8.92
CA LYS A 289 -2.68 -10.00 9.85
C LYS A 289 -1.57 -11.06 9.94
N CYS A 290 -0.87 -11.31 8.84
CA CYS A 290 0.16 -12.35 8.75
C CYS A 290 1.59 -11.84 8.94
N ARG A 291 1.78 -10.56 9.26
CA ARG A 291 3.12 -9.97 9.37
C ARG A 291 3.44 -9.52 10.79
N ASP A 292 4.71 -9.44 11.07
CA ASP A 292 5.23 -8.72 12.21
C ASP A 292 5.48 -7.25 11.86
N PHE A 293 5.43 -6.37 12.86
CA PHE A 293 5.62 -4.94 12.71
C PHE A 293 6.77 -4.46 13.59
N ALA A 294 7.60 -3.54 13.11
CA ALA A 294 8.71 -2.98 13.86
C ALA A 294 8.27 -2.37 15.19
N LEU A 295 7.10 -1.74 15.24
CA LEU A 295 6.54 -1.15 16.47
C LEU A 295 6.39 -2.15 17.62
N LYS A 296 6.20 -3.46 17.34
CA LYS A 296 6.05 -4.49 18.36
C LYS A 296 7.35 -4.76 19.12
N HIS A 297 8.49 -4.40 18.54
CA HIS A 297 9.83 -4.56 19.10
C HIS A 297 10.39 -3.24 19.67
N GLN A 298 9.55 -2.20 19.76
CA GLN A 298 9.92 -0.91 20.35
C GLN A 298 9.54 -0.85 21.84
N PRO A 299 10.32 -0.15 22.69
CA PRO A 299 10.08 -0.08 24.13
C PRO A 299 8.69 0.44 24.52
N ALA A 300 8.08 1.25 23.67
CA ALA A 300 6.75 1.80 23.89
C ALA A 300 5.60 0.82 23.58
N PHE A 301 5.88 -0.36 23.02
CA PHE A 301 4.84 -1.32 22.64
C PHE A 301 4.06 -1.85 23.83
N LYS A 302 2.74 -1.93 23.68
CA LYS A 302 1.82 -2.53 24.65
C LYS A 302 0.87 -3.49 23.96
N GLU A 303 1.08 -4.76 24.17
CA GLU A 303 0.32 -5.83 23.55
C GLU A 303 -1.19 -5.72 23.79
N ALA A 304 -1.60 -5.41 25.01
CA ALA A 304 -3.02 -5.24 25.37
C ALA A 304 -3.68 -4.11 24.56
N THR A 305 -2.97 -2.99 24.37
CA THR A 305 -3.44 -1.86 23.54
C THR A 305 -3.51 -2.25 22.08
N TRP A 306 -2.49 -2.93 21.55
CA TRP A 306 -2.47 -3.43 20.17
C TRP A 306 -3.64 -4.38 19.90
N ASN A 307 -3.85 -5.35 20.79
CA ASN A 307 -4.95 -6.31 20.67
C ASN A 307 -6.32 -5.62 20.74
N TYR A 308 -6.47 -4.57 21.54
CA TYR A 308 -7.67 -3.76 21.58
C TYR A 308 -7.89 -3.02 20.24
N LEU A 309 -6.89 -2.31 19.76
CA LEU A 309 -6.99 -1.54 18.49
C LEU A 309 -7.32 -2.43 17.30
N THR A 310 -6.72 -3.61 17.22
CA THR A 310 -6.95 -4.56 16.10
C THR A 310 -8.32 -5.26 16.20
N ARG A 311 -8.96 -5.34 17.38
CA ARG A 311 -10.32 -5.89 17.54
C ARG A 311 -11.42 -4.85 17.35
N VAL A 312 -11.25 -3.66 17.93
CA VAL A 312 -12.33 -2.65 18.03
C VAL A 312 -12.69 -2.07 16.67
N ILE A 313 -11.72 -1.92 15.75
CA ILE A 313 -12.05 -1.41 14.41
C ILE A 313 -12.92 -2.41 13.66
N GLN A 314 -12.63 -3.71 13.78
CA GLN A 314 -13.50 -4.76 13.20
C GLN A 314 -14.93 -4.70 13.73
N SER A 315 -15.12 -4.32 15.01
CA SER A 315 -16.45 -4.23 15.62
C SER A 315 -17.13 -2.87 15.44
N SER A 316 -16.37 -1.76 15.31
CA SER A 316 -16.92 -0.41 15.18
C SER A 316 -17.33 -0.05 13.75
N GLU A 317 -16.68 -0.60 12.75
CA GLU A 317 -17.17 -0.55 11.36
C GLU A 317 -18.50 -1.28 11.25
N ALA A 318 -18.63 -2.44 11.90
CA ALA A 318 -19.90 -3.17 12.01
C ALA A 318 -21.01 -2.42 12.75
N ALA A 319 -20.67 -1.49 13.64
CA ALA A 319 -21.66 -0.77 14.46
C ALA A 319 -22.12 0.58 13.87
N ARG A 320 -21.36 1.14 12.93
CA ARG A 320 -21.64 2.45 12.29
C ARG A 320 -22.37 2.35 10.96
N ASP A 321 -22.22 1.23 10.29
CA ASP A 321 -22.91 0.93 9.02
C ASP A 321 -23.70 -0.36 9.23
N PRO A 322 -25.04 -0.38 9.03
CA PRO A 322 -25.83 -1.60 9.12
C PRO A 322 -25.42 -2.67 8.07
N ASP A 323 -24.54 -2.32 7.14
CA ASP A 323 -23.96 -3.24 6.17
C ASP A 323 -22.44 -2.97 6.01
N PRO A 324 -21.63 -3.31 7.04
CA PRO A 324 -20.22 -2.88 7.14
C PRO A 324 -19.29 -3.49 6.09
N ASN A 325 -19.67 -4.59 5.48
CA ASN A 325 -18.92 -5.25 4.42
C ASN A 325 -19.83 -5.41 3.20
N PRO A 326 -19.60 -4.63 2.12
CA PRO A 326 -20.30 -4.90 0.88
C PRO A 326 -20.06 -6.35 0.48
N VAL A 327 -21.11 -7.11 0.21
CA VAL A 327 -20.97 -8.45 -0.35
C VAL A 327 -20.34 -8.30 -1.73
N ILE A 328 -19.02 -8.47 -1.79
CA ILE A 328 -18.29 -8.36 -3.04
C ILE A 328 -18.18 -9.76 -3.64
N ARG A 329 -18.88 -10.00 -4.74
CA ARG A 329 -18.62 -11.14 -5.59
C ARG A 329 -17.43 -10.84 -6.48
N ILE A 330 -16.43 -11.69 -6.49
CA ILE A 330 -15.17 -11.47 -7.22
C ILE A 330 -15.09 -12.45 -8.36
N LEU A 331 -14.96 -11.94 -9.57
CA LEU A 331 -14.70 -12.69 -10.78
C LEU A 331 -13.29 -12.37 -11.22
N THR A 332 -12.46 -13.39 -11.20
CA THR A 332 -11.03 -13.27 -11.49
C THR A 332 -10.73 -14.11 -12.74
N SER A 333 -10.12 -13.49 -13.73
CA SER A 333 -9.64 -14.22 -14.91
C SER A 333 -8.37 -13.60 -15.49
N ASP A 334 -7.68 -14.41 -16.26
CA ASP A 334 -6.55 -14.02 -17.09
C ASP A 334 -6.50 -14.89 -18.33
N ILE A 335 -5.93 -14.40 -19.40
CA ILE A 335 -5.75 -15.19 -20.61
C ILE A 335 -4.75 -16.34 -20.40
N SER A 336 -3.84 -16.18 -19.45
CA SER A 336 -2.81 -17.15 -19.08
C SER A 336 -3.32 -18.14 -18.04
N ASP A 337 -3.27 -19.43 -18.33
CA ASP A 337 -3.56 -20.50 -17.36
C ASP A 337 -2.59 -20.46 -16.17
N LYS A 338 -1.32 -20.18 -16.43
CA LYS A 338 -0.30 -19.99 -15.37
C LYS A 338 -0.70 -18.88 -14.37
N ALA A 339 -1.36 -17.81 -14.81
CA ALA A 339 -1.87 -16.79 -13.92
C ALA A 339 -2.96 -17.34 -12.97
N ALA A 340 -3.85 -18.19 -13.48
CA ALA A 340 -4.87 -18.83 -12.66
C ALA A 340 -4.26 -19.74 -11.59
N GLU A 341 -3.20 -20.49 -11.90
CA GLU A 341 -2.45 -21.31 -10.94
C GLU A 341 -1.79 -20.45 -9.85
N ILE A 342 -1.12 -19.36 -10.23
CA ILE A 342 -0.51 -18.40 -9.30
C ILE A 342 -1.56 -17.84 -8.34
N ILE A 343 -2.73 -17.47 -8.85
CA ILE A 343 -3.80 -16.92 -8.01
C ILE A 343 -4.33 -17.95 -7.02
N ARG A 344 -4.56 -19.20 -7.43
CA ARG A 344 -4.97 -20.29 -6.52
C ARG A 344 -3.97 -20.48 -5.39
N HIS A 345 -2.68 -20.57 -5.74
CA HIS A 345 -1.61 -20.67 -4.74
C HIS A 345 -1.59 -19.47 -3.78
N ASN A 346 -1.75 -18.25 -4.29
CA ASN A 346 -1.78 -17.03 -3.47
C ASN A 346 -2.99 -17.01 -2.51
N VAL A 347 -4.14 -17.55 -2.92
CA VAL A 347 -5.31 -17.72 -2.04
C VAL A 347 -4.99 -18.73 -0.94
N GLU A 348 -4.45 -19.90 -1.30
CA GLU A 348 -4.09 -20.98 -0.37
C GLU A 348 -3.05 -20.56 0.68
N CYS A 349 -2.06 -19.75 0.29
CA CYS A 349 -1.03 -19.23 1.20
C CYS A 349 -1.48 -18.00 2.01
N SER A 350 -2.70 -17.53 1.84
CA SER A 350 -3.23 -16.34 2.50
C SER A 350 -4.28 -16.68 3.57
N PRO A 351 -4.71 -15.71 4.40
CA PRO A 351 -5.82 -15.90 5.32
C PRO A 351 -7.16 -16.29 4.65
N LEU A 352 -7.29 -16.09 3.33
CA LEU A 352 -8.48 -16.46 2.56
C LEU A 352 -8.68 -17.98 2.45
N ALA A 353 -7.60 -18.77 2.61
CA ALA A 353 -7.67 -20.24 2.61
C ALA A 353 -8.63 -20.83 3.66
N LYS A 354 -8.96 -20.06 4.71
CA LYS A 354 -9.85 -20.47 5.80
C LYS A 354 -11.30 -20.02 5.59
N ILE A 355 -11.60 -19.42 4.45
CA ILE A 355 -12.93 -18.87 4.16
C ILE A 355 -13.66 -19.81 3.19
N GLU A 356 -14.85 -20.26 3.60
CA GLU A 356 -15.73 -21.11 2.81
C GLU A 356 -17.07 -20.41 2.51
N PRO A 357 -17.56 -20.42 1.27
CA PRO A 357 -16.86 -20.91 0.08
C PRO A 357 -15.69 -20.02 -0.30
N THR A 358 -14.71 -20.56 -1.03
CA THR A 358 -13.55 -19.83 -1.52
C THR A 358 -13.95 -18.54 -2.22
N PRO A 359 -13.50 -17.37 -1.76
CA PRO A 359 -13.96 -16.06 -2.28
C PRO A 359 -13.45 -15.75 -3.69
N ILE A 360 -12.41 -16.46 -4.15
CA ILE A 360 -11.78 -16.28 -5.45
C ILE A 360 -11.64 -17.64 -6.14
N ALA A 361 -12.30 -17.79 -7.30
CA ALA A 361 -12.15 -18.92 -8.20
C ALA A 361 -11.62 -18.44 -9.56
N PRO A 362 -10.29 -18.42 -9.77
CA PRO A 362 -9.70 -17.88 -10.99
C PRO A 362 -10.01 -18.76 -12.19
N GLN A 363 -10.28 -18.13 -13.33
CA GLN A 363 -10.59 -18.80 -14.60
C GLN A 363 -9.59 -18.36 -15.68
N GLN A 364 -9.25 -19.29 -16.57
CA GLN A 364 -8.60 -18.90 -17.82
C GLN A 364 -9.63 -18.32 -18.76
N LYS A 365 -9.57 -17.03 -19.03
CA LYS A 365 -10.51 -16.34 -19.91
C LYS A 365 -9.92 -15.05 -20.44
N ASP A 366 -10.10 -14.81 -21.73
CA ASP A 366 -9.72 -13.56 -22.38
C ASP A 366 -10.72 -12.44 -22.02
N PHE A 367 -10.22 -11.27 -21.65
CA PHE A 367 -11.02 -10.08 -21.40
C PHE A 367 -11.93 -9.71 -22.60
N PHE A 368 -11.43 -9.87 -23.81
CA PHE A 368 -12.18 -9.52 -25.01
C PHE A 368 -13.34 -10.49 -25.31
N SER A 369 -13.37 -11.66 -24.68
CA SER A 369 -14.46 -12.63 -24.83
C SER A 369 -15.67 -12.37 -23.93
N TYR A 370 -15.58 -11.47 -22.94
CA TYR A 370 -16.73 -11.13 -22.07
C TYR A 370 -17.86 -10.49 -22.87
N THR A 371 -19.09 -10.90 -22.61
CA THR A 371 -20.29 -10.30 -23.22
C THR A 371 -21.10 -9.46 -22.21
N PRO A 372 -21.87 -8.47 -22.67
CA PRO A 372 -22.76 -7.70 -21.80
C PRO A 372 -23.77 -8.58 -21.07
N GLU A 373 -24.34 -9.62 -21.73
CA GLU A 373 -25.28 -10.55 -21.16
C GLU A 373 -24.67 -11.35 -20.02
N GLU A 374 -23.44 -11.83 -20.21
CA GLU A 374 -22.70 -12.54 -19.19
C GLU A 374 -22.50 -11.68 -17.96
N ILE A 375 -22.01 -10.43 -18.12
CA ILE A 375 -21.79 -9.52 -17.00
C ILE A 375 -23.14 -9.13 -16.33
N SER A 376 -24.21 -8.98 -17.10
CA SER A 376 -25.53 -8.73 -16.57
C SER A 376 -26.03 -9.88 -15.72
N ASN A 377 -25.87 -11.12 -16.19
CA ASN A 377 -26.29 -12.34 -15.50
C ASN A 377 -25.50 -12.63 -14.22
N ILE A 378 -24.24 -12.24 -14.18
CA ILE A 378 -23.38 -12.39 -13.00
C ILE A 378 -23.93 -11.59 -11.80
N GLY A 379 -24.60 -10.47 -12.05
CA GLY A 379 -25.24 -9.65 -11.01
C GLY A 379 -26.64 -10.11 -10.59
N HIS A 380 -27.17 -11.17 -11.21
CA HIS A 380 -28.46 -11.74 -10.85
C HIS A 380 -28.29 -12.83 -9.78
N ASP A 381 -28.60 -12.49 -8.54
CA ASP A 381 -28.86 -13.52 -7.53
C ASP A 381 -30.35 -13.88 -7.60
N THR A 382 -30.60 -15.08 -8.04
CA THR A 382 -31.96 -15.64 -8.19
C THR A 382 -32.68 -15.79 -6.85
N SER A 383 -31.99 -15.75 -5.72
CA SER A 383 -32.56 -15.97 -4.38
C SER A 383 -33.37 -14.81 -3.82
N ASN A 384 -33.15 -13.54 -4.27
CA ASN A 384 -33.83 -12.37 -3.72
C ASN A 384 -34.39 -11.37 -4.75
N GLY A 385 -34.43 -11.69 -6.03
CA GLY A 385 -35.10 -10.86 -7.06
C GLY A 385 -34.45 -9.47 -7.33
N SER A 386 -33.35 -9.14 -6.67
CA SER A 386 -32.70 -7.83 -6.84
C SER A 386 -31.84 -7.80 -8.09
N ARG A 387 -32.29 -7.03 -9.09
CA ARG A 387 -31.61 -6.85 -10.39
C ARG A 387 -30.48 -5.81 -10.38
N ASN A 388 -30.08 -5.26 -9.21
CA ASN A 388 -29.28 -4.03 -9.09
C ASN A 388 -27.87 -4.19 -8.53
N ALA A 389 -27.20 -5.35 -8.71
CA ALA A 389 -25.79 -5.43 -8.32
C ALA A 389 -24.94 -4.42 -9.10
N LYS A 390 -24.17 -3.62 -8.39
CA LYS A 390 -23.24 -2.65 -8.99
C LYS A 390 -22.01 -3.39 -9.50
N VAL A 391 -21.48 -3.01 -10.66
CA VAL A 391 -20.34 -3.66 -11.29
C VAL A 391 -19.12 -2.73 -11.29
N ILE A 392 -17.99 -3.26 -10.85
CA ILE A 392 -16.68 -2.63 -10.95
C ILE A 392 -15.80 -3.51 -11.83
N ILE A 393 -15.18 -2.95 -12.85
CA ILE A 393 -14.10 -3.59 -13.61
C ILE A 393 -12.79 -2.92 -13.22
N VAL A 394 -11.82 -3.73 -12.77
CA VAL A 394 -10.47 -3.27 -12.46
C VAL A 394 -9.50 -3.82 -13.48
N LEU A 395 -8.57 -2.99 -13.97
CA LEU A 395 -7.67 -3.36 -15.04
C LEU A 395 -6.24 -2.86 -14.74
N ASN A 396 -5.30 -3.78 -14.78
CA ASN A 396 -3.87 -3.49 -14.80
C ASN A 396 -3.25 -4.14 -16.05
N PRO A 397 -3.53 -3.60 -17.26
CA PRO A 397 -3.01 -4.16 -18.48
C PRO A 397 -1.47 -4.14 -18.49
N PRO A 398 -0.81 -4.98 -19.28
CA PRO A 398 0.65 -4.98 -19.34
C PRO A 398 1.21 -3.63 -19.81
N TYR A 399 2.30 -3.17 -19.17
CA TYR A 399 3.06 -1.96 -19.52
C TYR A 399 4.55 -2.13 -19.22
N GLY A 400 5.39 -1.22 -19.74
CA GLY A 400 6.85 -1.24 -19.56
C GLY A 400 7.51 -2.39 -20.32
N LYS A 401 8.41 -3.13 -19.66
CA LYS A 401 9.16 -4.26 -20.27
C LYS A 401 8.29 -5.44 -20.72
N ARG A 402 6.99 -5.44 -20.35
CA ARG A 402 6.01 -6.46 -20.73
C ARG A 402 5.32 -6.18 -22.05
N LEU A 403 5.64 -5.06 -22.67
CA LEU A 403 4.99 -4.62 -23.89
C LEU A 403 5.85 -4.95 -25.09
N ASP A 404 5.31 -5.77 -25.99
CA ASP A 404 5.63 -5.77 -27.38
C ASP A 404 5.14 -4.48 -28.05
N ALA A 405 5.52 -4.21 -29.29
CA ALA A 405 5.30 -2.94 -30.02
C ALA A 405 3.83 -2.47 -30.11
N ASP A 406 2.85 -3.27 -29.68
CA ASP A 406 1.40 -3.04 -29.86
C ASP A 406 0.65 -2.50 -28.63
N ALA A 407 1.36 -1.99 -27.61
CA ALA A 407 0.70 -1.42 -26.41
C ALA A 407 -0.39 -0.39 -26.71
N PRO A 408 -0.15 0.64 -27.56
CA PRO A 408 -1.17 1.63 -27.86
C PRO A 408 -2.45 1.03 -28.45
N LYS A 409 -2.31 -0.03 -29.25
CA LYS A 409 -3.43 -0.77 -29.84
C LYS A 409 -4.22 -1.52 -28.76
N LEU A 410 -3.55 -2.21 -27.84
CA LEU A 410 -4.19 -2.89 -26.72
C LEU A 410 -5.08 -1.93 -25.91
N TYR A 411 -4.59 -0.73 -25.57
CA TYR A 411 -5.38 0.26 -24.84
C TYR A 411 -6.55 0.82 -25.65
N ALA A 412 -6.43 0.94 -26.98
CA ALA A 412 -7.54 1.28 -27.87
C ALA A 412 -8.62 0.17 -27.88
N ASP A 413 -8.20 -1.09 -27.95
CA ASP A 413 -9.12 -2.24 -27.98
C ASP A 413 -9.80 -2.43 -26.61
N ILE A 414 -9.08 -2.26 -25.49
CA ILE A 414 -9.67 -2.22 -24.13
C ILE A 414 -10.75 -1.14 -24.07
N SER A 415 -10.48 0.06 -24.56
CA SER A 415 -11.44 1.16 -24.53
C SER A 415 -12.71 0.85 -25.31
N LYS A 416 -12.59 0.26 -26.51
CA LYS A 416 -13.74 -0.18 -27.30
C LYS A 416 -14.55 -1.25 -26.57
N LYS A 417 -13.86 -2.24 -25.98
CA LYS A 417 -14.51 -3.32 -25.21
C LYS A 417 -15.26 -2.81 -24.00
N LEU A 418 -14.67 -1.90 -23.24
CA LEU A 418 -15.34 -1.26 -22.11
C LEU A 418 -16.60 -0.49 -22.53
N SER A 419 -16.54 0.20 -23.68
CA SER A 419 -17.69 0.91 -24.24
C SER A 419 -18.79 -0.05 -24.69
N GLU A 420 -18.47 -1.16 -25.35
CA GLU A 420 -19.38 -2.23 -25.71
C GLU A 420 -20.09 -2.81 -24.47
N LEU A 421 -19.33 -3.18 -23.45
CA LEU A 421 -19.87 -3.73 -22.21
C LEU A 421 -20.82 -2.73 -21.53
N ALA A 422 -20.42 -1.45 -21.41
CA ALA A 422 -21.24 -0.42 -20.77
C ALA A 422 -22.57 -0.18 -21.50
N GLN A 423 -22.55 -0.20 -22.85
CA GLN A 423 -23.76 -0.03 -23.66
C GLN A 423 -24.71 -1.21 -23.52
N GLY A 424 -24.19 -2.44 -23.53
CA GLY A 424 -25.02 -3.65 -23.50
C GLY A 424 -25.55 -4.01 -22.10
N ILE A 425 -24.88 -3.58 -21.02
CA ILE A 425 -25.32 -3.86 -19.65
C ILE A 425 -26.54 -3.02 -19.23
N GLY A 426 -26.78 -1.86 -19.86
CA GLY A 426 -27.93 -0.99 -19.58
C GLY A 426 -27.90 -0.31 -18.19
N ARG A 427 -26.79 -0.40 -17.47
CA ARG A 427 -26.56 0.20 -16.14
C ARG A 427 -25.16 0.77 -16.03
N PRO A 428 -24.89 1.71 -15.09
CA PRO A 428 -23.57 2.29 -14.89
C PRO A 428 -22.54 1.20 -14.52
N LEU A 429 -21.42 1.21 -15.25
CA LEU A 429 -20.27 0.38 -15.01
C LEU A 429 -19.15 1.25 -14.44
N VAL A 430 -18.65 0.97 -13.24
CA VAL A 430 -17.46 1.64 -12.70
C VAL A 430 -16.22 0.94 -13.21
N VAL A 431 -15.28 1.70 -13.74
CA VAL A 431 -14.00 1.19 -14.24
C VAL A 431 -12.86 1.88 -13.51
N ALA A 432 -11.87 1.10 -13.09
CA ALA A 432 -10.59 1.58 -12.59
C ALA A 432 -9.46 0.94 -13.41
N ILE A 433 -8.71 1.75 -14.17
CA ILE A 433 -7.67 1.25 -15.07
C ILE A 433 -6.38 2.06 -14.94
N LEU A 434 -5.25 1.35 -14.95
CA LEU A 434 -3.91 1.94 -15.07
C LEU A 434 -3.49 2.01 -16.55
N ALA A 435 -2.96 3.16 -16.97
CA ALA A 435 -2.40 3.32 -18.30
C ALA A 435 -1.09 4.12 -18.25
N PRO A 436 -0.06 3.74 -19.03
CA PRO A 436 1.13 4.56 -19.20
C PRO A 436 0.77 5.94 -19.76
N LYS A 437 1.47 6.96 -19.26
CA LYS A 437 1.34 8.32 -19.79
C LYS A 437 1.76 8.38 -21.26
N GLY A 438 1.01 9.13 -22.08
CA GLY A 438 1.26 9.28 -23.53
C GLY A 438 0.28 8.46 -24.37
N THR A 439 0.73 7.86 -25.48
CA THR A 439 -0.13 7.24 -26.50
C THR A 439 -1.10 6.17 -26.00
N CYS A 440 -0.75 5.41 -24.96
CA CYS A 440 -1.64 4.43 -24.34
C CYS A 440 -2.83 5.14 -23.66
N SER A 441 -2.55 6.16 -22.84
CA SER A 441 -3.59 7.00 -22.23
C SER A 441 -4.46 7.71 -23.28
N ASP A 442 -3.84 8.26 -24.32
CA ASP A 442 -4.55 8.97 -25.39
C ASP A 442 -5.49 8.03 -26.16
N ASN A 443 -5.06 6.82 -26.46
CA ASN A 443 -5.87 5.82 -27.13
C ASN A 443 -7.02 5.28 -26.25
N LEU A 444 -6.77 5.13 -24.96
CA LEU A 444 -7.81 4.79 -24.01
C LEU A 444 -8.93 5.85 -24.00
N LEU A 445 -8.56 7.12 -23.97
CA LEU A 445 -9.51 8.25 -23.90
C LEU A 445 -10.27 8.50 -25.21
N LYS A 446 -9.63 8.28 -26.37
CA LYS A 446 -10.26 8.50 -27.68
C LYS A 446 -11.52 7.67 -27.91
N ASN A 447 -11.52 6.44 -27.44
CA ASN A 447 -12.60 5.48 -27.73
C ASN A 447 -13.60 5.34 -26.56
N CYS A 448 -13.26 5.81 -25.38
CA CYS A 448 -14.13 5.75 -24.21
C CYS A 448 -14.45 7.16 -23.73
N ALA A 449 -15.54 7.73 -24.24
CA ALA A 449 -15.98 9.10 -23.90
C ALA A 449 -16.20 9.31 -22.38
N ALA A 450 -16.40 8.24 -21.64
CA ALA A 450 -16.61 8.31 -20.19
C ALA A 450 -15.33 8.68 -19.41
N PHE A 451 -14.16 8.32 -19.92
CA PHE A 451 -12.90 8.72 -19.28
C PHE A 451 -12.49 10.18 -19.53
N GLY A 452 -13.20 10.86 -20.44
CA GLY A 452 -13.05 12.30 -20.69
C GLY A 452 -14.12 13.16 -20.00
N LEU A 453 -15.09 12.56 -19.30
CA LEU A 453 -16.15 13.31 -18.60
C LEU A 453 -15.64 13.94 -17.29
N PRO A 454 -16.22 15.05 -16.82
CA PRO A 454 -15.87 15.71 -15.56
C PRO A 454 -15.97 14.80 -14.33
N SER A 455 -16.75 13.71 -14.40
CA SER A 455 -16.93 12.73 -13.34
C SER A 455 -15.82 11.66 -13.25
N THR A 456 -14.88 11.63 -14.18
CA THR A 456 -13.76 10.69 -14.15
C THR A 456 -12.61 11.26 -13.34
N LYS A 457 -12.23 10.57 -12.29
CA LYS A 457 -11.03 10.90 -11.50
C LYS A 457 -9.80 10.42 -12.22
N VAL A 458 -8.84 11.30 -12.46
CA VAL A 458 -7.53 10.96 -13.03
C VAL A 458 -6.47 11.18 -11.97
N ILE A 459 -5.81 10.11 -11.56
CA ILE A 459 -4.74 10.14 -10.56
C ILE A 459 -3.42 9.83 -11.26
N LYS A 460 -2.49 10.77 -11.17
CA LYS A 460 -1.13 10.59 -11.70
C LYS A 460 -0.31 9.83 -10.66
N THR A 461 0.21 8.68 -11.02
CA THR A 461 0.99 7.82 -10.13
C THR A 461 2.24 7.30 -10.81
N SER A 462 3.01 6.47 -10.11
CA SER A 462 4.16 5.76 -10.67
C SER A 462 4.29 4.37 -10.09
N HIS A 463 4.73 3.43 -10.91
CA HIS A 463 5.02 2.06 -10.49
C HIS A 463 6.24 1.52 -11.23
N GLY A 464 7.23 1.00 -10.49
CA GLY A 464 8.47 0.49 -11.10
C GLY A 464 9.23 1.53 -11.93
N GLY A 465 9.19 2.82 -11.55
CA GLY A 465 9.82 3.91 -12.30
C GLY A 465 9.05 4.39 -13.54
N ILE A 466 7.87 3.80 -13.82
CA ILE A 466 7.04 4.18 -14.98
C ILE A 466 5.95 5.14 -14.51
N SER A 467 5.80 6.27 -15.20
CA SER A 467 4.71 7.23 -14.96
C SER A 467 3.40 6.67 -15.52
N LEU A 468 2.40 6.59 -14.65
CA LEU A 468 1.08 6.03 -14.95
C LEU A 468 -0.01 7.06 -14.66
N ASN A 469 -1.10 6.97 -15.40
CA ASN A 469 -2.38 7.57 -15.05
C ASN A 469 -3.33 6.46 -14.61
N CYS A 470 -3.97 6.66 -13.45
CA CYS A 470 -5.07 5.84 -12.99
C CYS A 470 -6.37 6.56 -13.35
N TYR A 471 -7.20 5.96 -14.19
CA TYR A 471 -8.51 6.46 -14.57
C TYR A 471 -9.59 5.70 -13.82
N ILE A 472 -10.40 6.42 -13.05
CA ILE A 472 -11.48 5.84 -12.25
C ILE A 472 -12.75 6.63 -12.54
N GLY A 473 -13.76 5.97 -13.07
CA GLY A 473 -15.01 6.63 -13.45
C GLY A 473 -16.12 5.65 -13.73
N ALA A 474 -17.34 6.17 -13.82
CA ALA A 474 -18.48 5.38 -14.26
C ALA A 474 -18.76 5.65 -15.73
N ILE A 475 -18.80 4.59 -16.49
CA ILE A 475 -19.24 4.61 -17.88
C ILE A 475 -20.77 4.45 -17.87
N ALA A 476 -21.51 5.45 -18.35
CA ALA A 476 -22.96 5.39 -18.51
C ALA A 476 -23.30 5.23 -19.99
N ASN A 477 -24.46 4.62 -20.25
CA ASN A 477 -25.01 4.59 -21.60
C ASN A 477 -25.36 6.04 -22.03
N ARG A 478 -25.00 6.45 -23.25
CA ARG A 478 -25.26 7.80 -23.79
C ARG A 478 -26.75 8.12 -23.98
N ASN A 479 -27.62 7.14 -23.78
CA ASN A 479 -29.07 7.26 -24.02
C ASN A 479 -29.90 7.45 -22.75
N ASN A 480 -29.26 7.72 -21.59
CA ASN A 480 -29.96 8.10 -20.35
C ASN A 480 -29.45 9.44 -19.85
#